data_4311c89f72b0ac0874da913a6745bcf4
#
_entry.id   4311c89f72b0ac0874da913a6745bcf4
#
_cell.length_a   1.000
_cell.length_b   1.000
_cell.length_c   1.000
_cell.angle_alpha   90.00
_cell.angle_beta   90.00
_cell.angle_gamma   90.00
#
_symmetry.space_group_name_H-M   'P 1'
#
loop_
_entity.id
_entity.type
_entity.pdbx_description
1 polymer ?
#
loop_
_entity_poly.entity_id
_entity_poly.type
_entity_poly.pdbx_seq_one_letter_code
_entity_poly.pdbx_strand_id
1 'polypeptide(L)'
;MVEQLVLLSIPGLRPGDLHDPNLTPTLHRLALDGASCPLVPTFPCVTSPVQATMLTGRGPREHGVIANGFYWPDRQAVEFWIAHHNVIERETFFSTLASRRPDLTSAVWHAQNIKGADANWIVTPSPIHEPDGRTRLWCYSKPEDLYPRLLADLGHFPLQHYWGPLAGIQSTKWILEGALWLARRHTPNFHYIYIPHLDYAAQKYGPDTSQAAAALGEFDTVLGDFMERYRQLPGGEQVAWVLAGEYALSTVTQAVHPNRVLREAGLLKVQTVGGAEHLDIPASGAFAMVDHQFAHVFTPKAEPDAVADLFRGLHDVQDILVGRERAALGMDHSRAAPVILISRPDSWFTYYWWLDDAAAPPFARTVDIHAKPGYDPVELFIRMPQRQIPLDASLVKGSHGAPVTESSQRSVLLASHADLLADLPSPTRDSDIHALLCRAFGIEPRQ
;
A
#
# COMPACT_ATOMS: atom_id res chain seq x y z
N MET A 1 -8.95 28.49 -3.48
CA MET A 1 -9.41 27.31 -4.27
C MET A 1 -8.43 27.10 -5.40
N VAL A 2 -8.09 25.86 -5.67
CA VAL A 2 -7.21 25.47 -6.78
C VAL A 2 -8.03 25.04 -7.99
N GLU A 3 -7.51 25.26 -9.19
CA GLU A 3 -8.14 24.78 -10.43
C GLU A 3 -7.72 23.34 -10.73
N GLN A 4 -6.46 23.00 -10.44
CA GLN A 4 -5.89 21.68 -10.63
C GLN A 4 -5.03 21.30 -9.42
N LEU A 5 -5.15 20.04 -8.97
CA LEU A 5 -4.33 19.45 -7.91
C LEU A 5 -3.89 18.05 -8.29
N VAL A 6 -2.59 17.79 -8.12
CA VAL A 6 -2.01 16.46 -8.26
C VAL A 6 -1.56 15.99 -6.89
N LEU A 7 -2.19 14.92 -6.38
CA LEU A 7 -1.78 14.22 -5.18
C LEU A 7 -1.00 12.95 -5.58
N LEU A 8 0.29 12.90 -5.17
CA LEU A 8 1.10 11.71 -5.29
C LEU A 8 1.13 11.00 -3.93
N SER A 9 0.76 9.72 -3.91
CA SER A 9 0.83 8.82 -2.76
C SER A 9 2.09 7.96 -2.90
N ILE A 10 3.04 8.13 -1.97
CA ILE A 10 4.41 7.63 -2.13
C ILE A 10 4.83 6.87 -0.87
N PRO A 11 4.64 5.53 -0.80
CA PRO A 11 5.17 4.73 0.30
C PRO A 11 6.68 4.90 0.44
N GLY A 12 7.16 4.95 1.66
CA GLY A 12 8.59 5.06 1.96
C GLY A 12 9.17 6.48 1.95
N LEU A 13 8.41 7.51 1.54
CA LEU A 13 8.88 8.91 1.56
C LEU A 13 8.88 9.46 3.00
N ARG A 14 10.03 10.01 3.42
CA ARG A 14 10.29 10.46 4.81
C ARG A 14 10.65 11.96 4.87
N PRO A 15 10.51 12.62 6.02
CA PRO A 15 10.93 14.02 6.18
C PRO A 15 12.41 14.27 5.82
N GLY A 16 13.30 13.31 6.17
CA GLY A 16 14.74 13.40 5.87
C GLY A 16 15.07 13.42 4.38
N ASP A 17 14.22 12.84 3.55
CA ASP A 17 14.42 12.71 2.10
C ASP A 17 14.29 14.05 1.35
N LEU A 18 13.80 15.11 2.02
CA LEU A 18 13.64 16.47 1.47
C LEU A 18 14.87 17.36 1.63
N HIS A 19 15.91 16.91 2.35
CA HIS A 19 16.96 17.80 2.84
C HIS A 19 18.26 17.76 2.02
N ASP A 20 18.49 16.80 1.16
CA ASP A 20 19.70 16.69 0.35
C ASP A 20 19.47 17.27 -1.07
N PRO A 21 19.93 18.49 -1.36
CA PRO A 21 19.75 19.12 -2.68
C PRO A 21 20.52 18.41 -3.81
N ASN A 22 21.48 17.54 -3.49
CA ASN A 22 22.23 16.80 -4.50
C ASN A 22 21.54 15.48 -4.85
N LEU A 23 20.89 14.83 -3.86
CA LEU A 23 20.20 13.57 -4.05
C LEU A 23 18.75 13.79 -4.54
N THR A 24 18.07 14.78 -3.98
CA THR A 24 16.65 15.05 -4.23
C THR A 24 16.37 16.52 -4.57
N PRO A 25 16.99 17.06 -5.64
CA PRO A 25 16.86 18.49 -5.98
C PRO A 25 15.42 18.95 -6.21
N THR A 26 14.56 18.06 -6.73
CA THR A 26 13.14 18.38 -7.00
C THR A 26 12.35 18.47 -5.70
N LEU A 27 12.44 17.44 -4.84
CA LEU A 27 11.76 17.40 -3.54
C LEU A 27 12.27 18.52 -2.63
N HIS A 28 13.58 18.74 -2.61
CA HIS A 28 14.21 19.81 -1.82
C HIS A 28 13.67 21.19 -2.22
N ARG A 29 13.64 21.49 -3.52
CA ARG A 29 13.11 22.77 -4.04
C ARG A 29 11.63 22.91 -3.68
N LEU A 30 10.84 21.86 -3.90
CA LEU A 30 9.41 21.88 -3.57
C LEU A 30 9.16 22.15 -2.08
N ALA A 31 10.03 21.63 -1.20
CA ALA A 31 9.93 21.87 0.24
C ALA A 31 10.35 23.31 0.63
N LEU A 32 11.30 23.92 -0.10
CA LEU A 32 11.73 25.31 0.14
C LEU A 32 10.72 26.32 -0.38
N ASP A 33 10.16 26.08 -1.56
CA ASP A 33 9.23 26.99 -2.23
C ASP A 33 7.80 26.90 -1.67
N GLY A 34 7.44 25.73 -1.11
CA GLY A 34 6.13 25.43 -0.54
C GLY A 34 6.14 25.23 0.97
N ALA A 35 5.59 24.12 1.43
CA ALA A 35 5.61 23.72 2.84
C ALA A 35 5.65 22.20 2.99
N SER A 36 6.22 21.72 4.10
CA SER A 36 6.18 20.32 4.49
C SER A 36 5.95 20.15 5.97
N CYS A 37 5.34 19.04 6.35
CA CYS A 37 5.18 18.62 7.74
C CYS A 37 5.30 17.11 7.89
N PRO A 38 5.75 16.61 9.06
CA PRO A 38 5.68 15.18 9.36
C PRO A 38 4.23 14.69 9.34
N LEU A 39 4.00 13.55 8.68
CA LEU A 39 2.71 12.91 8.55
C LEU A 39 2.68 11.63 9.40
N VAL A 40 1.65 11.48 10.22
CA VAL A 40 1.41 10.28 11.03
C VAL A 40 0.40 9.39 10.30
N PRO A 41 0.84 8.28 9.70
CA PRO A 41 -0.08 7.36 9.05
C PRO A 41 -0.96 6.63 10.06
N THR A 42 -2.17 6.29 9.63
CA THR A 42 -3.11 5.46 10.39
C THR A 42 -2.58 4.03 10.50
N PHE A 43 -2.75 3.42 11.68
CA PHE A 43 -2.52 1.98 11.84
C PHE A 43 -3.69 1.19 11.23
N PRO A 44 -3.40 0.10 10.46
CA PRO A 44 -2.07 -0.41 10.11
C PRO A 44 -1.40 0.44 9.01
N CYS A 45 -0.10 0.70 9.20
CA CYS A 45 0.69 1.54 8.30
C CYS A 45 1.07 0.76 7.02
N VAL A 46 0.07 0.37 6.24
CA VAL A 46 0.19 -0.33 4.95
C VAL A 46 -0.71 0.32 3.90
N THR A 47 -0.40 0.09 2.63
CA THR A 47 -0.93 0.87 1.49
C THR A 47 -2.45 1.00 1.45
N SER A 48 -3.20 -0.11 1.49
CA SER A 48 -4.67 -0.05 1.32
C SER A 48 -5.38 0.73 2.43
N PRO A 49 -5.13 0.48 3.75
CA PRO A 49 -5.71 1.26 4.83
C PRO A 49 -5.32 2.75 4.79
N VAL A 50 -4.04 3.06 4.52
CA VAL A 50 -3.56 4.45 4.47
C VAL A 50 -4.20 5.20 3.31
N GLN A 51 -4.27 4.62 2.11
CA GLN A 51 -4.93 5.24 0.96
C GLN A 51 -6.44 5.42 1.20
N ALA A 52 -7.11 4.41 1.79
CA ALA A 52 -8.52 4.53 2.16
C ALA A 52 -8.73 5.65 3.20
N THR A 53 -7.84 5.77 4.18
CA THR A 53 -7.87 6.85 5.18
C THR A 53 -7.68 8.22 4.54
N MET A 54 -6.68 8.40 3.66
CA MET A 54 -6.45 9.66 2.93
C MET A 54 -7.67 10.06 2.09
N LEU A 55 -8.32 9.09 1.46
CA LEU A 55 -9.45 9.35 0.56
C LEU A 55 -10.78 9.53 1.27
N THR A 56 -10.97 9.00 2.48
CA THR A 56 -12.24 9.07 3.23
C THR A 56 -12.20 10.05 4.40
N GLY A 57 -11.01 10.40 4.91
CA GLY A 57 -10.83 11.13 6.16
C GLY A 57 -11.26 10.32 7.40
N ARG A 58 -11.41 9.00 7.27
CA ARG A 58 -11.86 8.09 8.32
C ARG A 58 -10.86 6.95 8.47
N GLY A 59 -10.77 6.36 9.68
CA GLY A 59 -9.88 5.24 9.95
C GLY A 59 -10.50 3.86 9.63
N PRO A 60 -9.72 2.77 9.79
CA PRO A 60 -10.14 1.39 9.50
C PRO A 60 -11.42 0.95 10.20
N ARG A 61 -11.68 1.43 11.41
CA ARG A 61 -12.95 1.21 12.14
C ARG A 61 -14.18 1.61 11.33
N GLU A 62 -14.07 2.64 10.50
CA GLU A 62 -15.19 3.22 9.79
C GLU A 62 -15.21 2.83 8.31
N HIS A 63 -14.05 2.82 7.62
CA HIS A 63 -14.02 2.50 6.20
C HIS A 63 -13.83 1.01 5.92
N GLY A 64 -13.55 0.18 6.94
CA GLY A 64 -13.50 -1.27 6.82
C GLY A 64 -12.31 -1.87 6.08
N VAL A 65 -11.35 -1.06 5.64
CA VAL A 65 -10.09 -1.55 5.03
C VAL A 65 -9.08 -1.73 6.15
N ILE A 66 -8.88 -2.97 6.58
CA ILE A 66 -8.16 -3.33 7.81
C ILE A 66 -6.73 -3.84 7.55
N ALA A 67 -6.38 -4.09 6.31
CA ALA A 67 -5.09 -4.59 5.83
C ALA A 67 -5.03 -4.45 4.30
N ASN A 68 -3.93 -4.85 3.65
CA ASN A 68 -3.88 -5.07 2.20
C ASN A 68 -4.71 -6.31 1.76
N GLY A 69 -5.13 -7.12 2.71
CA GLY A 69 -5.94 -8.32 2.51
C GLY A 69 -7.12 -8.41 3.46
N PHE A 70 -8.02 -9.34 3.17
CA PHE A 70 -9.24 -9.61 3.93
C PHE A 70 -9.43 -11.12 4.09
N TYR A 71 -9.96 -11.53 5.24
CA TYR A 71 -10.55 -12.84 5.40
C TYR A 71 -12.07 -12.73 5.20
N TRP A 72 -12.61 -13.58 4.35
CA TRP A 72 -14.03 -13.70 4.06
C TRP A 72 -14.60 -14.97 4.70
N PRO A 73 -15.32 -14.86 5.84
CA PRO A 73 -15.84 -16.03 6.55
C PRO A 73 -16.83 -16.86 5.75
N ASP A 74 -17.64 -16.24 4.90
CA ASP A 74 -18.62 -16.89 4.02
C ASP A 74 -17.96 -17.78 2.95
N ARG A 75 -16.80 -17.41 2.47
CA ARG A 75 -16.00 -18.16 1.49
C ARG A 75 -14.83 -18.93 2.11
N GLN A 76 -14.58 -18.72 3.40
CA GLN A 76 -13.43 -19.27 4.15
C GLN A 76 -12.10 -19.05 3.41
N ALA A 77 -11.94 -17.87 2.86
CA ALA A 77 -10.80 -17.49 2.02
C ALA A 77 -10.15 -16.18 2.46
N VAL A 78 -8.84 -16.13 2.37
CA VAL A 78 -8.05 -14.90 2.49
C VAL A 78 -7.73 -14.39 1.09
N GLU A 79 -7.99 -13.11 0.84
CA GLU A 79 -7.71 -12.45 -0.44
C GLU A 79 -6.94 -11.16 -0.19
N PHE A 80 -5.80 -11.03 -0.86
CA PHE A 80 -4.99 -9.81 -0.87
C PHE A 80 -5.19 -9.02 -2.17
N TRP A 81 -4.95 -7.72 -2.10
CA TRP A 81 -4.90 -6.82 -3.26
C TRP A 81 -6.23 -6.73 -4.02
N ILE A 82 -7.32 -6.62 -3.27
CA ILE A 82 -8.66 -6.48 -3.87
C ILE A 82 -8.76 -5.12 -4.56
N ALA A 83 -8.93 -5.15 -5.87
CA ALA A 83 -8.99 -3.94 -6.68
C ALA A 83 -10.32 -3.18 -6.57
N HIS A 84 -11.42 -3.87 -6.21
CA HIS A 84 -12.77 -3.29 -6.22
C HIS A 84 -12.97 -2.26 -5.12
N HIS A 85 -13.61 -1.13 -5.49
CA HIS A 85 -13.90 0.00 -4.61
C HIS A 85 -14.91 -0.31 -3.51
N ASN A 86 -15.81 -1.26 -3.73
CA ASN A 86 -16.88 -1.64 -2.80
C ASN A 86 -16.40 -2.21 -1.45
N VAL A 87 -15.10 -2.49 -1.28
CA VAL A 87 -14.53 -2.86 0.02
C VAL A 87 -14.40 -1.66 0.96
N ILE A 88 -14.41 -0.43 0.44
CA ILE A 88 -14.41 0.81 1.23
C ILE A 88 -15.84 1.15 1.62
N GLU A 89 -16.16 1.13 2.91
CA GLU A 89 -17.52 1.33 3.43
C GLU A 89 -17.85 2.82 3.72
N ARG A 90 -17.02 3.74 3.22
CA ARG A 90 -17.22 5.19 3.36
C ARG A 90 -17.09 5.89 2.04
N GLU A 91 -17.76 7.04 1.92
CA GLU A 91 -17.65 7.94 0.78
C GLU A 91 -16.19 8.39 0.65
N THR A 92 -15.59 8.23 -0.54
CA THR A 92 -14.25 8.70 -0.83
C THR A 92 -14.28 10.11 -1.41
N PHE A 93 -13.13 10.76 -1.47
CA PHE A 93 -13.01 12.08 -2.09
C PHE A 93 -13.49 12.07 -3.56
N PHE A 94 -13.35 10.98 -4.29
CA PHE A 94 -13.88 10.88 -5.66
C PHE A 94 -15.41 11.02 -5.69
N SER A 95 -16.12 10.33 -4.80
CA SER A 95 -17.58 10.42 -4.68
C SER A 95 -18.02 11.80 -4.17
N THR A 96 -17.27 12.34 -3.19
CA THR A 96 -17.48 13.71 -2.67
C THR A 96 -17.32 14.75 -3.78
N LEU A 97 -16.25 14.67 -4.58
CA LEU A 97 -16.01 15.59 -5.69
C LEU A 97 -17.12 15.46 -6.73
N ALA A 98 -17.44 14.25 -7.19
CA ALA A 98 -18.46 14.01 -8.20
C ALA A 98 -19.85 14.51 -7.77
N SER A 99 -20.20 14.39 -6.49
CA SER A 99 -21.51 14.80 -5.96
C SER A 99 -21.61 16.29 -5.65
N ARG A 100 -20.52 16.90 -5.14
CA ARG A 100 -20.52 18.30 -4.67
C ARG A 100 -20.03 19.29 -5.72
N ARG A 101 -19.17 18.85 -6.62
CA ARG A 101 -18.59 19.65 -7.71
C ARG A 101 -18.64 18.86 -9.01
N PRO A 102 -19.86 18.60 -9.55
CA PRO A 102 -20.04 17.86 -10.81
C PRO A 102 -19.44 18.57 -12.03
N ASP A 103 -19.06 19.84 -11.86
CA ASP A 103 -18.30 20.64 -12.85
C ASP A 103 -16.81 20.26 -12.90
N LEU A 104 -16.29 19.56 -11.89
CA LEU A 104 -14.88 19.15 -11.80
C LEU A 104 -14.71 17.66 -12.13
N THR A 105 -13.54 17.36 -12.64
CA THR A 105 -13.19 16.00 -13.09
C THR A 105 -11.99 15.45 -12.32
N SER A 106 -11.94 14.12 -12.18
CA SER A 106 -10.86 13.45 -11.46
C SER A 106 -10.30 12.24 -12.20
N ALA A 107 -9.02 11.98 -11.99
CA ALA A 107 -8.30 10.82 -12.52
C ALA A 107 -7.54 10.11 -11.39
N VAL A 108 -7.51 8.77 -11.44
CA VAL A 108 -6.78 7.97 -10.46
C VAL A 108 -5.94 6.91 -11.15
N TRP A 109 -4.68 6.78 -10.68
CA TRP A 109 -3.65 5.95 -11.27
C TRP A 109 -3.10 4.98 -10.26
N HIS A 110 -3.35 3.67 -10.49
CA HIS A 110 -2.75 2.54 -9.77
C HIS A 110 -2.98 2.48 -8.25
N ALA A 111 -3.76 3.38 -7.66
CA ALA A 111 -4.12 3.29 -6.23
C ALA A 111 -4.89 2.00 -5.92
N GLN A 112 -4.94 1.63 -4.65
CA GLN A 112 -5.64 0.44 -4.20
C GLN A 112 -7.16 0.67 -4.12
N ASN A 113 -7.93 -0.40 -4.25
CA ASN A 113 -9.39 -0.38 -4.08
C ASN A 113 -10.12 0.70 -4.92
N ILE A 114 -9.73 0.90 -6.18
CA ILE A 114 -10.29 1.97 -7.03
C ILE A 114 -11.13 1.48 -8.21
N LYS A 115 -11.14 0.17 -8.48
CA LYS A 115 -11.93 -0.38 -9.59
C LYS A 115 -13.41 -0.16 -9.33
N GLY A 116 -14.05 0.67 -10.17
CA GLY A 116 -15.44 1.07 -10.01
C GLY A 116 -15.68 2.33 -9.15
N ALA A 117 -14.62 3.06 -8.75
CA ALA A 117 -14.76 4.34 -8.04
C ALA A 117 -15.42 5.43 -8.91
N ASP A 118 -15.88 6.52 -8.27
CA ASP A 118 -16.58 7.63 -8.94
C ASP A 118 -15.65 8.61 -9.67
N ALA A 119 -14.38 8.27 -9.86
CA ALA A 119 -13.48 9.07 -10.70
C ALA A 119 -13.91 9.00 -12.18
N ASN A 120 -13.63 10.07 -12.94
CA ASN A 120 -13.91 10.13 -14.39
C ASN A 120 -12.95 9.21 -15.17
N TRP A 121 -11.69 9.15 -14.75
CA TRP A 121 -10.66 8.30 -15.36
C TRP A 121 -9.98 7.45 -14.32
N ILE A 122 -9.91 6.15 -14.60
CA ILE A 122 -9.27 5.16 -13.73
C ILE A 122 -8.35 4.30 -14.58
N VAL A 123 -7.13 4.04 -14.08
CA VAL A 123 -6.23 3.02 -14.62
C VAL A 123 -5.60 2.26 -13.47
N THR A 124 -5.74 0.94 -13.47
CA THR A 124 -5.10 0.05 -12.48
C THR A 124 -4.79 -1.31 -13.09
N PRO A 125 -3.71 -2.01 -12.66
CA PRO A 125 -3.40 -3.34 -13.16
C PRO A 125 -4.58 -4.31 -12.96
N SER A 126 -4.89 -5.05 -14.00
CA SER A 126 -5.91 -6.09 -13.97
C SER A 126 -5.56 -7.17 -15.00
N PRO A 127 -4.47 -7.94 -14.76
CA PRO A 127 -4.05 -8.97 -15.69
C PRO A 127 -5.17 -9.99 -15.91
N ILE A 128 -5.27 -10.50 -17.14
CA ILE A 128 -6.31 -11.47 -17.52
C ILE A 128 -5.68 -12.83 -17.54
N HIS A 129 -6.18 -13.74 -16.70
CA HIS A 129 -5.79 -15.15 -16.69
C HIS A 129 -6.61 -15.88 -17.73
N GLU A 130 -5.95 -16.38 -18.77
CA GLU A 130 -6.59 -17.13 -19.86
C GLU A 130 -6.82 -18.60 -19.43
N PRO A 131 -7.83 -19.29 -20.02
CA PRO A 131 -8.13 -20.69 -19.65
C PRO A 131 -6.98 -21.67 -19.88
N ASP A 132 -6.02 -21.32 -20.75
CA ASP A 132 -4.83 -22.13 -21.05
C ASP A 132 -3.67 -21.89 -20.07
N GLY A 133 -3.89 -21.10 -18.98
CA GLY A 133 -2.91 -20.79 -17.96
C GLY A 133 -1.97 -19.64 -18.30
N ARG A 134 -2.10 -19.01 -19.47
CA ARG A 134 -1.34 -17.81 -19.81
C ARG A 134 -1.93 -16.59 -19.09
N THR A 135 -1.07 -15.63 -18.76
CA THR A 135 -1.50 -14.33 -18.24
C THR A 135 -1.26 -13.26 -19.30
N ARG A 136 -2.34 -12.62 -19.74
CA ARG A 136 -2.27 -11.47 -20.64
C ARG A 136 -2.15 -10.19 -19.81
N LEU A 137 -1.14 -9.39 -20.11
CA LEU A 137 -0.98 -8.07 -19.49
C LEU A 137 -2.17 -7.18 -19.86
N TRP A 138 -2.84 -6.65 -18.83
CA TRP A 138 -3.96 -5.75 -19.01
C TRP A 138 -4.10 -4.82 -17.80
N CYS A 139 -4.71 -3.64 -18.04
CA CYS A 139 -5.19 -2.76 -16.99
C CYS A 139 -6.70 -2.56 -17.12
N TYR A 140 -7.39 -2.57 -16.00
CA TYR A 140 -8.74 -2.02 -15.93
C TYR A 140 -8.67 -0.52 -16.19
N SER A 141 -9.61 0.00 -16.95
CA SER A 141 -9.75 1.44 -17.16
C SER A 141 -11.21 1.89 -17.15
N LYS A 142 -11.41 3.13 -16.78
CA LYS A 142 -12.64 3.89 -16.93
C LYS A 142 -12.29 5.22 -17.60
N PRO A 143 -12.88 5.60 -18.75
CA PRO A 143 -13.71 4.75 -19.62
C PRO A 143 -12.99 3.48 -20.10
N GLU A 144 -13.75 2.52 -20.61
CA GLU A 144 -13.20 1.21 -21.00
C GLU A 144 -12.17 1.31 -22.14
N ASP A 145 -12.31 2.29 -23.04
CA ASP A 145 -11.39 2.57 -24.15
C ASP A 145 -10.11 3.29 -23.73
N LEU A 146 -9.98 3.75 -22.48
CA LEU A 146 -8.82 4.52 -22.05
C LEU A 146 -7.53 3.70 -22.11
N TYR A 147 -7.52 2.46 -21.55
CA TYR A 147 -6.32 1.64 -21.60
C TYR A 147 -5.94 1.19 -23.02
N PRO A 148 -6.85 0.77 -23.91
CA PRO A 148 -6.54 0.56 -25.31
C PRO A 148 -5.84 1.75 -25.99
N ARG A 149 -6.25 2.98 -25.71
CA ARG A 149 -5.61 4.20 -26.22
C ARG A 149 -4.22 4.43 -25.64
N LEU A 150 -4.06 4.24 -24.32
CA LEU A 150 -2.75 4.28 -23.66
C LEU A 150 -1.81 3.22 -24.21
N LEU A 151 -2.32 2.00 -24.43
CA LEU A 151 -1.57 0.89 -25.00
C LEU A 151 -1.03 1.22 -26.39
N ALA A 152 -1.85 1.87 -27.24
CA ALA A 152 -1.45 2.26 -28.58
C ALA A 152 -0.31 3.30 -28.59
N ASP A 153 -0.32 4.24 -27.62
CA ASP A 153 0.64 5.35 -27.59
C ASP A 153 1.85 5.06 -26.70
N LEU A 154 1.70 4.29 -25.59
CA LEU A 154 2.73 4.08 -24.57
C LEU A 154 3.19 2.62 -24.45
N GLY A 155 2.52 1.68 -25.12
CA GLY A 155 2.74 0.26 -24.89
C GLY A 155 2.08 -0.26 -23.60
N HIS A 156 2.22 -1.57 -23.35
CA HIS A 156 1.69 -2.19 -22.15
C HIS A 156 2.31 -1.61 -20.87
N PHE A 157 1.48 -1.50 -19.82
CA PHE A 157 1.98 -1.27 -18.47
C PHE A 157 2.98 -2.39 -18.12
N PRO A 158 4.21 -2.04 -17.69
CA PRO A 158 5.27 -3.02 -17.44
C PRO A 158 5.08 -3.70 -16.08
N LEU A 159 4.07 -4.58 -15.97
CA LEU A 159 3.65 -5.23 -14.72
C LEU A 159 4.80 -5.95 -14.00
N GLN A 160 5.76 -6.54 -14.75
CA GLN A 160 6.93 -7.19 -14.18
C GLN A 160 7.87 -6.24 -13.44
N HIS A 161 7.76 -4.92 -13.70
CA HIS A 161 8.51 -3.87 -12.99
C HIS A 161 7.68 -3.17 -11.92
N TYR A 162 6.43 -3.60 -11.72
CA TYR A 162 5.55 -3.05 -10.69
C TYR A 162 5.67 -3.82 -9.37
N TRP A 163 5.90 -5.14 -9.43
CA TRP A 163 6.17 -6.00 -8.28
C TRP A 163 7.00 -7.22 -8.70
N GLY A 164 7.79 -7.75 -7.76
CA GLY A 164 8.61 -8.94 -7.96
C GLY A 164 10.10 -8.62 -8.16
N PRO A 165 10.92 -9.59 -8.60
CA PRO A 165 12.37 -9.46 -8.66
C PRO A 165 12.90 -8.35 -9.58
N LEU A 166 12.08 -7.91 -10.54
CA LEU A 166 12.40 -6.85 -11.52
C LEU A 166 11.73 -5.52 -11.17
N ALA A 167 11.07 -5.41 -10.01
CA ALA A 167 10.44 -4.17 -9.57
C ALA A 167 11.41 -2.99 -9.60
N GLY A 168 10.96 -1.83 -10.15
CA GLY A 168 11.84 -0.69 -10.33
C GLY A 168 11.13 0.51 -10.97
N ILE A 169 11.93 1.52 -11.35
CA ILE A 169 11.46 2.83 -11.80
C ILE A 169 10.62 2.80 -13.09
N GLN A 170 10.70 1.73 -13.88
CA GLN A 170 10.03 1.63 -15.18
C GLN A 170 8.50 1.68 -15.04
N SER A 171 7.93 1.07 -13.99
CA SER A 171 6.49 1.13 -13.72
C SER A 171 6.06 2.56 -13.36
N THR A 172 6.84 3.24 -12.52
CA THR A 172 6.63 4.66 -12.16
C THR A 172 6.65 5.56 -13.39
N LYS A 173 7.66 5.39 -14.27
CA LYS A 173 7.74 6.15 -15.52
C LYS A 173 6.49 5.99 -16.37
N TRP A 174 6.00 4.76 -16.55
CA TRP A 174 4.79 4.51 -17.32
C TRP A 174 3.55 5.15 -16.68
N ILE A 175 3.40 5.08 -15.35
CA ILE A 175 2.28 5.68 -14.61
C ILE A 175 2.26 7.21 -14.83
N LEU A 176 3.40 7.87 -14.67
CA LEU A 176 3.52 9.32 -14.85
C LEU A 176 3.34 9.74 -16.31
N GLU A 177 3.85 8.98 -17.28
CA GLU A 177 3.58 9.21 -18.71
C GLU A 177 2.10 9.06 -19.04
N GLY A 178 1.42 8.07 -18.46
CA GLY A 178 -0.03 7.92 -18.60
C GLY A 178 -0.80 9.11 -18.06
N ALA A 179 -0.40 9.61 -16.87
CA ALA A 179 -1.01 10.80 -16.28
C ALA A 179 -0.79 12.05 -17.15
N LEU A 180 0.41 12.25 -17.70
CA LEU A 180 0.70 13.32 -18.65
C LEU A 180 -0.10 13.16 -19.96
N TRP A 181 -0.20 11.93 -20.47
CA TRP A 181 -0.98 11.62 -21.67
C TRP A 181 -2.44 12.04 -21.50
N LEU A 182 -3.02 11.74 -20.34
CA LEU A 182 -4.39 12.11 -20.00
C LEU A 182 -4.53 13.63 -19.81
N ALA A 183 -3.63 14.26 -19.07
CA ALA A 183 -3.65 15.69 -18.78
C ALA A 183 -3.60 16.54 -20.06
N ARG A 184 -2.82 16.13 -21.06
CA ARG A 184 -2.77 16.80 -22.39
C ARG A 184 -4.10 16.79 -23.14
N ARG A 185 -4.97 15.83 -22.87
CA ARG A 185 -6.21 15.59 -23.63
C ARG A 185 -7.46 16.03 -22.90
N HIS A 186 -7.45 15.98 -21.58
CA HIS A 186 -8.66 16.11 -20.76
C HIS A 186 -8.53 17.07 -19.59
N THR A 187 -7.32 17.48 -19.21
CA THR A 187 -7.04 18.46 -18.15
C THR A 187 -7.82 18.17 -16.84
N PRO A 188 -7.71 17.00 -16.20
CA PRO A 188 -8.43 16.70 -14.96
C PRO A 188 -8.12 17.74 -13.86
N ASN A 189 -9.14 18.12 -13.10
CA ASN A 189 -8.97 19.02 -11.96
C ASN A 189 -8.25 18.34 -10.79
N PHE A 190 -8.49 17.03 -10.57
CA PHE A 190 -7.82 16.24 -9.54
C PHE A 190 -7.16 15.00 -10.12
N HIS A 191 -5.88 14.83 -9.86
CA HIS A 191 -5.16 13.57 -10.08
C HIS A 191 -4.77 12.95 -8.74
N TYR A 192 -5.06 11.67 -8.57
CA TYR A 192 -4.47 10.83 -7.52
C TYR A 192 -3.56 9.80 -8.19
N ILE A 193 -2.27 9.81 -7.85
CA ILE A 193 -1.25 8.97 -8.48
C ILE A 193 -0.50 8.18 -7.40
N TYR A 194 -0.54 6.85 -7.45
CA TYR A 194 0.21 5.99 -6.54
C TYR A 194 1.57 5.62 -7.15
N ILE A 195 2.64 5.79 -6.37
CA ILE A 195 4.03 5.58 -6.79
C ILE A 195 4.75 4.65 -5.80
N PRO A 196 4.83 3.34 -6.04
CA PRO A 196 5.39 2.38 -5.08
C PRO A 196 6.91 2.26 -5.10
N HIS A 197 7.62 2.99 -5.95
CA HIS A 197 9.04 2.76 -6.27
C HIS A 197 9.98 2.72 -5.08
N LEU A 198 9.81 3.61 -4.08
CA LEU A 198 10.72 3.70 -2.93
C LEU A 198 10.62 2.50 -2.00
N ASP A 199 9.49 1.82 -2.01
CA ASP A 199 9.21 0.67 -1.17
C ASP A 199 10.12 -0.54 -1.49
N TYR A 200 10.39 -0.76 -2.77
CA TYR A 200 11.10 -1.95 -3.25
C TYR A 200 12.53 -2.05 -2.74
N ALA A 201 13.31 -0.99 -2.94
CA ALA A 201 14.70 -0.95 -2.51
C ALA A 201 14.81 -0.97 -0.98
N ALA A 202 13.92 -0.26 -0.29
CA ALA A 202 13.89 -0.20 1.16
C ALA A 202 13.54 -1.56 1.78
N GLN A 203 12.59 -2.32 1.23
CA GLN A 203 12.28 -3.68 1.70
C GLN A 203 13.43 -4.66 1.43
N LYS A 204 14.05 -4.54 0.27
CA LYS A 204 15.09 -5.47 -0.19
C LYS A 204 16.43 -5.28 0.49
N TYR A 205 16.83 -4.04 0.71
CA TYR A 205 18.17 -3.69 1.18
C TYR A 205 18.20 -2.97 2.52
N GLY A 206 17.06 -2.48 2.99
CA GLY A 206 16.91 -1.60 4.13
C GLY A 206 16.77 -0.13 3.73
N PRO A 207 16.02 0.67 4.51
CA PRO A 207 15.67 2.05 4.16
C PRO A 207 16.86 3.02 4.19
N ASP A 208 17.92 2.72 4.96
CA ASP A 208 19.07 3.60 5.17
C ASP A 208 20.32 3.13 4.42
N THR A 209 20.13 2.54 3.23
CA THR A 209 21.22 2.03 2.40
C THR A 209 21.45 2.88 1.15
N SER A 210 22.63 2.72 0.55
CA SER A 210 22.94 3.37 -0.73
C SER A 210 22.00 2.96 -1.87
N GLN A 211 21.45 1.74 -1.82
CA GLN A 211 20.49 1.25 -2.79
C GLN A 211 19.12 1.96 -2.64
N ALA A 212 18.66 2.17 -1.40
CA ALA A 212 17.46 2.96 -1.14
C ALA A 212 17.65 4.43 -1.53
N ALA A 213 18.84 5.01 -1.22
CA ALA A 213 19.17 6.36 -1.64
C ALA A 213 19.22 6.49 -3.17
N ALA A 214 19.77 5.51 -3.88
CA ALA A 214 19.77 5.49 -5.34
C ALA A 214 18.35 5.46 -5.92
N ALA A 215 17.45 4.64 -5.36
CA ALA A 215 16.05 4.60 -5.77
C ALA A 215 15.33 5.94 -5.51
N LEU A 216 15.65 6.61 -4.42
CA LEU A 216 15.14 7.95 -4.11
C LEU A 216 15.60 8.99 -5.15
N GLY A 217 16.87 9.01 -5.51
CA GLY A 217 17.41 9.89 -6.56
C GLY A 217 16.83 9.61 -7.96
N GLU A 218 16.61 8.33 -8.29
CA GLU A 218 15.91 7.94 -9.52
C GLU A 218 14.46 8.47 -9.54
N PHE A 219 13.75 8.34 -8.43
CA PHE A 219 12.40 8.87 -8.28
C PHE A 219 12.37 10.40 -8.41
N ASP A 220 13.24 11.11 -7.71
CA ASP A 220 13.32 12.57 -7.74
C ASP A 220 13.57 13.11 -9.15
N THR A 221 14.45 12.44 -9.90
CA THR A 221 14.73 12.78 -11.31
C THR A 221 13.48 12.63 -12.18
N VAL A 222 12.78 11.51 -12.05
CA VAL A 222 11.55 11.24 -12.83
C VAL A 222 10.41 12.15 -12.41
N LEU A 223 10.30 12.47 -11.13
CA LEU A 223 9.34 13.45 -10.60
C LEU A 223 9.61 14.85 -11.19
N GLY A 224 10.87 15.29 -11.22
CA GLY A 224 11.25 16.58 -11.78
C GLY A 224 10.88 16.72 -13.26
N ASP A 225 11.18 15.71 -14.08
CA ASP A 225 10.76 15.67 -15.49
C ASP A 225 9.24 15.70 -15.64
N PHE A 226 8.53 14.91 -14.84
CA PHE A 226 7.07 14.88 -14.84
C PHE A 226 6.46 16.24 -14.50
N MET A 227 6.92 16.89 -13.42
CA MET A 227 6.41 18.19 -12.99
C MET A 227 6.71 19.28 -14.03
N GLU A 228 7.92 19.28 -14.61
CA GLU A 228 8.30 20.26 -15.64
C GLU A 228 7.43 20.10 -16.90
N ARG A 229 7.25 18.90 -17.38
CA ARG A 229 6.41 18.61 -18.56
C ARG A 229 4.93 18.87 -18.29
N TYR A 230 4.46 18.64 -17.05
CA TYR A 230 3.09 18.96 -16.65
C TYR A 230 2.86 20.48 -16.63
N ARG A 231 3.85 21.25 -16.13
CA ARG A 231 3.80 22.72 -16.07
C ARG A 231 3.64 23.34 -17.46
N GLN A 232 4.15 22.69 -18.52
CA GLN A 232 4.04 23.14 -19.89
C GLN A 232 2.64 22.90 -20.52
N LEU A 233 1.74 22.20 -19.83
CA LEU A 233 0.38 21.97 -20.29
C LEU A 233 -0.50 23.19 -20.03
N PRO A 234 -1.63 23.34 -20.77
CA PRO A 234 -2.60 24.39 -20.49
C PRO A 234 -3.07 24.36 -19.03
N GLY A 235 -2.91 25.45 -18.30
CA GLY A 235 -3.21 25.54 -16.86
C GLY A 235 -2.18 24.86 -15.95
N GLY A 236 -1.16 24.21 -16.50
CA GLY A 236 -0.16 23.44 -15.74
C GLY A 236 0.74 24.29 -14.84
N GLU A 237 0.91 25.59 -15.13
CA GLU A 237 1.68 26.53 -14.28
C GLU A 237 1.02 26.77 -12.91
N GLN A 238 -0.31 26.59 -12.83
CA GLN A 238 -1.11 26.84 -11.62
C GLN A 238 -1.46 25.55 -10.85
N VAL A 239 -0.89 24.42 -11.26
CA VAL A 239 -1.14 23.15 -10.60
C VAL A 239 -0.60 23.15 -9.18
N ALA A 240 -1.45 22.79 -8.24
CA ALA A 240 -1.06 22.52 -6.87
C ALA A 240 -0.54 21.07 -6.76
N TRP A 241 0.66 20.92 -6.23
CA TRP A 241 1.28 19.61 -5.97
C TRP A 241 1.16 19.29 -4.49
N VAL A 242 0.70 18.07 -4.20
CA VAL A 242 0.69 17.50 -2.86
C VAL A 242 1.34 16.12 -2.94
N LEU A 243 2.36 15.88 -2.14
CA LEU A 243 3.04 14.60 -2.02
C LEU A 243 2.82 14.09 -0.61
N ALA A 244 2.22 12.92 -0.49
CA ALA A 244 1.95 12.28 0.78
C ALA A 244 2.73 10.96 0.88
N GLY A 245 3.64 10.86 1.84
CA GLY A 245 4.23 9.59 2.22
C GLY A 245 3.16 8.71 2.87
N GLU A 246 3.06 7.45 2.48
CA GLU A 246 2.09 6.56 3.10
C GLU A 246 2.57 6.10 4.48
N TYR A 247 3.83 5.72 4.58
CA TYR A 247 4.51 5.24 5.78
C TYR A 247 6.03 5.32 5.59
N ALA A 248 6.78 5.26 6.68
CA ALA A 248 8.21 5.01 6.66
C ALA A 248 8.51 3.53 6.89
N LEU A 249 9.60 3.03 6.30
CA LEU A 249 10.07 1.67 6.56
C LEU A 249 11.07 1.68 7.72
N SER A 250 11.05 0.60 8.50
CA SER A 250 12.06 0.29 9.52
C SER A 250 13.01 -0.79 9.03
N THR A 251 14.27 -0.73 9.45
CA THR A 251 15.22 -1.82 9.21
C THR A 251 14.80 -3.05 10.01
N VAL A 252 14.71 -4.21 9.35
CA VAL A 252 14.37 -5.47 10.01
C VAL A 252 15.48 -6.50 9.86
N THR A 253 15.64 -7.34 10.88
CA THR A 253 16.65 -8.40 10.96
C THR A 253 16.04 -9.75 11.29
N GLN A 254 14.80 -9.78 11.81
CA GLN A 254 14.12 -10.98 12.29
C GLN A 254 12.79 -11.19 11.56
N ALA A 255 12.50 -12.45 11.22
CA ALA A 255 11.21 -12.87 10.68
C ALA A 255 10.50 -13.79 11.68
N VAL A 256 9.28 -13.47 12.01
CA VAL A 256 8.39 -14.26 12.88
C VAL A 256 7.38 -15.03 12.04
N HIS A 257 7.04 -16.25 12.45
CA HIS A 257 6.14 -17.14 11.70
C HIS A 257 4.88 -17.47 12.53
N PRO A 258 3.88 -16.58 12.64
CA PRO A 258 2.70 -16.81 13.48
C PRO A 258 1.98 -18.12 13.15
N ASN A 259 1.88 -18.47 11.87
CA ASN A 259 1.21 -19.69 11.44
C ASN A 259 1.97 -20.97 11.84
N ARG A 260 3.30 -20.94 12.00
CA ARG A 260 4.06 -22.07 12.56
C ARG A 260 3.75 -22.25 14.04
N VAL A 261 3.68 -21.17 14.80
CA VAL A 261 3.29 -21.19 16.24
C VAL A 261 1.90 -21.82 16.39
N LEU A 262 0.92 -21.36 15.60
CA LEU A 262 -0.44 -21.92 15.62
C LEU A 262 -0.49 -23.39 15.19
N ARG A 263 0.36 -23.79 14.25
CA ARG A 263 0.47 -25.16 13.79
C ARG A 263 1.06 -26.07 14.86
N GLU A 264 2.13 -25.66 15.52
CA GLU A 264 2.77 -26.40 16.62
C GLU A 264 1.82 -26.56 17.82
N ALA A 265 0.98 -25.54 18.09
CA ALA A 265 -0.10 -25.61 19.06
C ALA A 265 -1.30 -26.45 18.61
N GLY A 266 -1.28 -27.03 17.39
CA GLY A 266 -2.35 -27.87 16.84
C GLY A 266 -3.60 -27.11 16.39
N LEU A 267 -3.58 -25.78 16.38
CA LEU A 267 -4.70 -24.92 16.00
C LEU A 267 -4.79 -24.71 14.49
N LEU A 268 -3.65 -24.59 13.80
CA LEU A 268 -3.63 -24.51 12.34
C LEU A 268 -3.55 -25.91 11.74
N LYS A 269 -4.39 -26.18 10.75
CA LYS A 269 -4.45 -27.45 10.00
C LYS A 269 -3.99 -27.24 8.56
N VAL A 270 -3.43 -28.31 8.00
CA VAL A 270 -2.99 -28.33 6.59
C VAL A 270 -3.56 -29.55 5.88
N GLN A 271 -3.74 -29.42 4.57
CA GLN A 271 -4.02 -30.54 3.66
C GLN A 271 -2.76 -30.79 2.82
N THR A 272 -2.36 -32.05 2.71
CA THR A 272 -1.25 -32.44 1.83
C THR A 272 -1.78 -32.83 0.45
N VAL A 273 -1.37 -32.06 -0.56
CA VAL A 273 -1.73 -32.32 -1.97
C VAL A 273 -0.44 -32.39 -2.79
N GLY A 274 -0.19 -33.56 -3.42
CA GLY A 274 1.01 -33.76 -4.23
C GLY A 274 2.34 -33.59 -3.44
N GLY A 275 2.32 -33.87 -2.13
CA GLY A 275 3.48 -33.70 -1.24
C GLY A 275 3.66 -32.28 -0.69
N ALA A 276 2.87 -31.30 -1.14
CA ALA A 276 2.88 -29.94 -0.64
C ALA A 276 1.76 -29.72 0.40
N GLU A 277 2.04 -28.87 1.37
CA GLU A 277 1.10 -28.53 2.45
C GLU A 277 0.35 -27.24 2.12
N HIS A 278 -0.97 -27.32 2.03
CA HIS A 278 -1.87 -26.21 1.84
C HIS A 278 -2.60 -25.88 3.14
N LEU A 279 -2.79 -24.60 3.44
CA LEU A 279 -3.54 -24.13 4.60
C LEU A 279 -5.01 -24.59 4.49
N ASP A 280 -5.49 -25.32 5.50
CA ASP A 280 -6.89 -25.73 5.62
C ASP A 280 -7.61 -24.80 6.60
N ILE A 281 -8.08 -23.65 6.09
CA ILE A 281 -8.82 -22.68 6.90
C ILE A 281 -10.07 -23.29 7.53
N PRO A 282 -10.93 -24.06 6.78
CA PRO A 282 -12.11 -24.70 7.35
C PRO A 282 -11.83 -25.64 8.52
N ALA A 283 -10.71 -26.36 8.49
CA ALA A 283 -10.34 -27.29 9.57
C ALA A 283 -9.60 -26.62 10.72
N SER A 284 -9.05 -25.43 10.51
CA SER A 284 -8.24 -24.72 11.50
C SER A 284 -9.08 -24.12 12.64
N GLY A 285 -8.55 -24.19 13.86
CA GLY A 285 -9.07 -23.47 15.03
C GLY A 285 -8.66 -22.00 15.02
N ALA A 286 -7.45 -21.73 14.56
CA ALA A 286 -6.92 -20.40 14.35
C ALA A 286 -5.92 -20.37 13.20
N PHE A 287 -5.77 -19.21 12.54
CA PHE A 287 -4.78 -18.92 11.51
C PHE A 287 -4.45 -17.43 11.47
N ALA A 288 -3.25 -17.08 11.01
CA ALA A 288 -2.81 -15.69 10.89
C ALA A 288 -2.80 -15.23 9.42
N MET A 289 -3.46 -14.12 9.15
CA MET A 289 -3.31 -13.31 7.95
C MET A 289 -2.27 -12.22 8.24
N VAL A 290 -1.07 -12.38 7.72
CA VAL A 290 0.06 -11.50 8.00
C VAL A 290 0.19 -10.39 6.96
N ASP A 291 0.58 -9.20 7.42
CA ASP A 291 0.80 -8.05 6.56
C ASP A 291 1.92 -7.18 7.14
N HIS A 292 3.17 -7.45 6.74
CA HIS A 292 4.38 -6.74 7.18
C HIS A 292 4.66 -6.87 8.69
N GLN A 293 4.52 -5.79 9.47
CA GLN A 293 4.82 -5.73 10.90
C GLN A 293 3.59 -5.93 11.79
N PHE A 294 2.46 -6.36 11.20
CA PHE A 294 1.29 -6.77 11.98
C PHE A 294 0.65 -8.03 11.38
N ALA A 295 -0.17 -8.70 12.16
CA ALA A 295 -0.91 -9.86 11.73
C ALA A 295 -2.28 -9.92 12.39
N HIS A 296 -3.30 -10.19 11.59
CA HIS A 296 -4.63 -10.58 12.04
C HIS A 296 -4.65 -12.07 12.34
N VAL A 297 -4.91 -12.48 13.59
CA VAL A 297 -5.08 -13.87 13.96
C VAL A 297 -6.56 -14.14 14.15
N PHE A 298 -7.17 -14.80 13.16
CA PHE A 298 -8.55 -15.23 13.18
C PHE A 298 -8.69 -16.51 14.01
N THR A 299 -9.75 -16.59 14.83
CA THR A 299 -9.98 -17.69 15.78
C THR A 299 -11.38 -18.29 15.59
N PRO A 300 -11.69 -18.86 14.39
CA PRO A 300 -13.05 -19.32 14.08
C PRO A 300 -13.56 -20.43 15.00
N LYS A 301 -12.67 -21.18 15.64
CA LYS A 301 -13.00 -22.32 16.53
C LYS A 301 -12.15 -22.35 17.80
N ALA A 302 -11.49 -21.27 18.17
CA ALA A 302 -10.65 -21.16 19.35
C ALA A 302 -10.97 -19.91 20.14
N GLU A 303 -10.71 -19.92 21.45
CA GLU A 303 -10.89 -18.75 22.30
C GLU A 303 -9.77 -17.73 22.03
N PRO A 304 -10.10 -16.45 21.77
CA PRO A 304 -9.12 -15.43 21.42
C PRO A 304 -8.00 -15.25 22.47
N ASP A 305 -8.35 -15.21 23.75
CA ASP A 305 -7.37 -15.03 24.83
C ASP A 305 -6.40 -16.20 24.90
N ALA A 306 -6.86 -17.45 24.75
CA ALA A 306 -6.02 -18.62 24.72
C ALA A 306 -5.08 -18.64 23.50
N VAL A 307 -5.53 -18.14 22.36
CA VAL A 307 -4.69 -17.96 21.16
C VAL A 307 -3.66 -16.85 21.37
N ALA A 308 -4.05 -15.74 21.97
CA ALA A 308 -3.15 -14.64 22.30
C ALA A 308 -2.01 -15.09 23.25
N ASP A 309 -2.33 -15.96 24.22
CA ASP A 309 -1.35 -16.49 25.17
C ASP A 309 -0.19 -17.26 24.51
N LEU A 310 -0.42 -17.87 23.33
CA LEU A 310 0.63 -18.55 22.57
C LEU A 310 1.74 -17.61 22.07
N PHE A 311 1.42 -16.34 21.90
CA PHE A 311 2.35 -15.33 21.40
C PHE A 311 2.99 -14.51 22.53
N ARG A 312 2.46 -14.62 23.76
CA ARG A 312 3.05 -13.94 24.93
C ARG A 312 4.43 -14.51 25.23
N GLY A 313 5.39 -13.62 25.38
CA GLY A 313 6.78 -14.00 25.67
C GLY A 313 7.61 -14.34 24.41
N LEU A 314 7.04 -14.30 23.21
CA LEU A 314 7.84 -14.31 21.99
C LEU A 314 8.58 -12.97 21.89
N HIS A 315 9.91 -13.03 21.84
CA HIS A 315 10.76 -11.83 21.88
C HIS A 315 10.41 -10.81 20.78
N ASP A 316 10.09 -11.29 19.60
CA ASP A 316 9.91 -10.45 18.41
C ASP A 316 8.45 -9.99 18.17
N VAL A 317 7.54 -10.32 19.10
CA VAL A 317 6.17 -9.78 19.17
C VAL A 317 6.15 -8.70 20.24
N GLN A 318 5.85 -7.46 19.86
CA GLN A 318 5.84 -6.32 20.77
C GLN A 318 4.50 -6.21 21.50
N ASP A 319 3.40 -6.20 20.74
CA ASP A 319 2.06 -6.03 21.28
C ASP A 319 1.10 -7.11 20.75
N ILE A 320 0.17 -7.50 21.61
CA ILE A 320 -0.90 -8.45 21.31
C ILE A 320 -2.21 -7.77 21.69
N LEU A 321 -2.99 -7.37 20.70
CA LEU A 321 -4.21 -6.62 20.90
C LEU A 321 -5.42 -7.54 20.93
N VAL A 322 -6.16 -7.53 22.03
CA VAL A 322 -7.42 -8.27 22.19
C VAL A 322 -8.48 -7.32 22.74
N GLY A 323 -9.72 -7.51 22.37
CA GLY A 323 -10.84 -6.76 22.96
C GLY A 323 -10.70 -5.23 22.85
N ARG A 324 -10.58 -4.54 23.99
CA ARG A 324 -10.50 -3.07 24.07
C ARG A 324 -9.23 -2.48 23.49
N GLU A 325 -8.13 -3.22 23.49
CA GLU A 325 -6.85 -2.76 22.97
C GLU A 325 -6.93 -2.56 21.45
N ARG A 326 -7.65 -3.44 20.74
CA ARG A 326 -7.93 -3.25 19.30
C ARG A 326 -8.71 -1.97 19.06
N ALA A 327 -9.75 -1.71 19.88
CA ALA A 327 -10.57 -0.53 19.78
C ALA A 327 -9.78 0.77 20.01
N ALA A 328 -8.79 0.75 20.89
CA ALA A 328 -7.92 1.90 21.14
C ALA A 328 -7.10 2.31 19.91
N LEU A 329 -6.75 1.34 19.04
CA LEU A 329 -6.06 1.58 17.78
C LEU A 329 -7.01 1.65 16.56
N GLY A 330 -8.34 1.73 16.77
CA GLY A 330 -9.30 1.79 15.68
C GLY A 330 -9.45 0.49 14.87
N MET A 331 -9.09 -0.66 15.47
CA MET A 331 -9.09 -1.98 14.81
C MET A 331 -10.23 -2.88 15.31
N ASP A 332 -11.37 -2.31 15.68
CA ASP A 332 -12.55 -3.03 16.14
C ASP A 332 -13.64 -3.18 15.07
N HIS A 333 -13.31 -2.97 13.80
CA HIS A 333 -14.18 -3.28 12.68
C HIS A 333 -14.50 -4.79 12.61
N SER A 334 -15.67 -5.17 12.12
CA SER A 334 -16.12 -6.57 12.01
C SER A 334 -15.25 -7.46 11.13
N ARG A 335 -14.51 -6.87 10.19
CA ARG A 335 -13.53 -7.58 9.34
C ARG A 335 -12.20 -7.84 10.05
N ALA A 336 -11.87 -7.08 11.10
CA ALA A 336 -10.61 -7.26 11.84
C ALA A 336 -10.67 -8.51 12.73
N ALA A 337 -9.55 -9.22 12.81
CA ALA A 337 -9.46 -10.42 13.63
C ALA A 337 -9.61 -10.12 15.12
N PRO A 338 -10.08 -11.08 15.95
CA PRO A 338 -10.19 -10.91 17.39
C PRO A 338 -8.84 -10.71 18.09
N VAL A 339 -7.75 -11.21 17.51
CA VAL A 339 -6.37 -11.02 18.00
C VAL A 339 -5.56 -10.35 16.90
N ILE A 340 -4.79 -9.31 17.24
CA ILE A 340 -3.85 -8.66 16.34
C ILE A 340 -2.48 -8.66 16.98
N LEU A 341 -1.49 -9.11 16.24
CA LEU A 341 -0.09 -9.08 16.63
C LEU A 341 0.60 -7.88 16.01
N ILE A 342 1.47 -7.22 16.76
CA ILE A 342 2.37 -6.18 16.27
C ILE A 342 3.79 -6.65 16.57
N SER A 343 4.66 -6.62 15.56
CA SER A 343 6.06 -7.00 15.71
C SER A 343 6.86 -5.89 16.39
N ARG A 344 8.04 -6.23 16.90
CA ARG A 344 9.04 -5.23 17.25
C ARG A 344 9.48 -4.46 15.99
N PRO A 345 10.02 -3.25 16.15
CA PRO A 345 10.45 -2.43 15.01
C PRO A 345 11.48 -3.10 14.10
N ASP A 346 12.32 -4.00 14.64
CA ASP A 346 13.36 -4.75 13.93
C ASP A 346 12.91 -6.12 13.42
N SER A 347 11.61 -6.41 13.50
CA SER A 347 11.02 -7.70 13.15
C SER A 347 9.84 -7.52 12.19
N TRP A 348 9.45 -8.59 11.48
CA TRP A 348 8.29 -8.64 10.61
C TRP A 348 7.67 -10.03 10.58
N PHE A 349 6.44 -10.19 10.07
CA PHE A 349 5.71 -11.44 10.05
C PHE A 349 5.65 -12.06 8.66
N THR A 350 5.85 -13.41 8.59
CA THR A 350 5.63 -14.22 7.39
C THR A 350 4.33 -15.01 7.49
N TYR A 351 3.72 -15.32 6.34
CA TYR A 351 2.53 -16.17 6.28
C TYR A 351 2.85 -17.68 6.38
N TYR A 352 4.13 -18.08 6.44
CA TYR A 352 4.59 -19.46 6.36
C TYR A 352 4.03 -20.34 7.48
N TRP A 353 3.40 -21.47 7.08
CA TRP A 353 2.87 -22.49 8.00
C TRP A 353 3.63 -23.79 7.93
N TRP A 354 4.32 -24.11 6.82
CA TRP A 354 5.12 -25.33 6.67
C TRP A 354 6.32 -25.32 7.59
N LEU A 355 6.63 -26.51 8.18
CA LEU A 355 7.77 -26.68 9.07
C LEU A 355 9.02 -27.12 8.31
N ASP A 356 8.84 -27.71 7.10
CA ASP A 356 9.90 -28.09 6.17
C ASP A 356 9.65 -27.38 4.83
N ASP A 357 10.63 -26.70 4.31
CA ASP A 357 10.56 -25.99 3.04
C ASP A 357 10.30 -26.90 1.84
N ALA A 358 10.62 -28.20 1.96
CA ALA A 358 10.27 -29.20 0.94
C ALA A 358 8.75 -29.38 0.81
N ALA A 359 8.00 -29.15 1.87
CA ALA A 359 6.54 -29.22 1.91
C ALA A 359 5.84 -27.89 1.59
N ALA A 360 6.58 -26.82 1.32
CA ALA A 360 5.99 -25.53 0.97
C ALA A 360 5.08 -25.63 -0.26
N PRO A 361 3.92 -24.93 -0.29
CA PRO A 361 3.03 -24.96 -1.45
C PRO A 361 3.72 -24.34 -2.67
N PRO A 362 3.41 -24.81 -3.91
CA PRO A 362 4.10 -24.35 -5.12
C PRO A 362 4.07 -22.84 -5.31
N PHE A 363 2.95 -22.18 -4.98
CA PHE A 363 2.83 -20.71 -5.12
C PHE A 363 3.82 -19.95 -4.25
N ALA A 364 4.31 -20.49 -3.13
CA ALA A 364 5.30 -19.86 -2.29
C ALA A 364 6.63 -19.55 -3.01
N ARG A 365 6.91 -20.30 -4.10
CA ARG A 365 8.13 -20.14 -4.91
C ARG A 365 7.92 -19.32 -6.19
N THR A 366 6.77 -18.69 -6.33
CA THR A 366 6.39 -17.86 -7.49
C THR A 366 6.06 -16.45 -7.07
N VAL A 367 6.04 -15.51 -8.02
CA VAL A 367 5.43 -14.19 -7.85
C VAL A 367 3.93 -14.37 -8.10
N ASP A 368 3.17 -14.55 -7.04
CA ASP A 368 1.72 -14.75 -7.11
C ASP A 368 1.03 -14.15 -5.88
N ILE A 369 0.86 -12.84 -5.91
CA ILE A 369 0.29 -12.05 -4.81
C ILE A 369 -1.17 -12.40 -4.48
N HIS A 370 -1.89 -13.05 -5.39
CA HIS A 370 -3.29 -13.43 -5.18
C HIS A 370 -3.46 -14.85 -4.62
N ALA A 371 -2.49 -15.74 -4.82
CA ALA A 371 -2.52 -17.08 -4.27
C ALA A 371 -2.02 -17.17 -2.81
N LYS A 372 -1.26 -16.15 -2.38
CA LYS A 372 -0.66 -16.10 -1.03
C LYS A 372 -1.65 -15.51 -0.02
N PRO A 373 -1.91 -16.20 1.12
CA PRO A 373 -2.79 -15.69 2.16
C PRO A 373 -2.07 -14.75 3.15
N GLY A 374 -1.13 -13.96 2.65
CA GLY A 374 -0.33 -12.99 3.39
C GLY A 374 0.61 -12.24 2.48
N TYR A 375 1.07 -11.09 2.93
CA TYR A 375 2.07 -10.31 2.20
C TYR A 375 3.43 -11.00 2.22
N ASP A 376 4.11 -11.01 1.07
CA ASP A 376 5.38 -11.71 0.89
C ASP A 376 6.45 -10.85 0.17
N PRO A 377 7.25 -10.04 0.90
CA PRO A 377 8.33 -9.25 0.30
C PRO A 377 9.50 -10.11 -0.19
N VAL A 378 9.54 -11.41 0.13
CA VAL A 378 10.54 -12.35 -0.42
C VAL A 378 10.38 -12.49 -1.94
N GLU A 379 9.19 -12.15 -2.49
CA GLU A 379 8.97 -12.05 -3.95
C GLU A 379 9.89 -11.05 -4.67
N LEU A 380 10.52 -10.11 -3.95
CA LEU A 380 11.50 -9.20 -4.53
C LEU A 380 12.82 -9.90 -4.89
N PHE A 381 13.02 -11.15 -4.49
CA PHE A 381 14.26 -11.90 -4.72
C PHE A 381 14.02 -13.05 -5.70
N ILE A 382 15.10 -13.47 -6.38
CA ILE A 382 15.07 -14.61 -7.29
C ILE A 382 16.30 -15.48 -7.10
N ARG A 383 16.11 -16.79 -7.01
CA ARG A 383 17.19 -17.77 -6.98
C ARG A 383 17.45 -18.30 -8.39
N MET A 384 18.65 -18.11 -8.87
CA MET A 384 19.10 -18.64 -10.15
C MET A 384 19.82 -20.00 -9.93
N PRO A 385 19.84 -20.93 -10.89
CA PRO A 385 19.20 -20.85 -12.22
C PRO A 385 17.72 -21.26 -12.25
N GLN A 386 17.14 -21.70 -11.12
CA GLN A 386 15.77 -22.25 -11.04
C GLN A 386 14.69 -21.20 -11.35
N ARG A 387 15.02 -19.91 -11.28
CA ARG A 387 14.08 -18.77 -11.43
C ARG A 387 12.90 -18.85 -10.46
N GLN A 388 13.17 -19.23 -9.23
CA GLN A 388 12.18 -19.38 -8.16
C GLN A 388 12.39 -18.29 -7.11
N ILE A 389 11.30 -17.91 -6.46
CA ILE A 389 11.34 -17.09 -5.25
C ILE A 389 11.93 -17.96 -4.14
N PRO A 390 12.94 -17.48 -3.40
CA PRO A 390 13.46 -18.19 -2.23
C PRO A 390 12.40 -18.22 -1.10
N LEU A 391 12.55 -19.15 -0.17
CA LEU A 391 11.73 -19.19 1.06
C LEU A 391 12.49 -18.62 2.27
N ASP A 392 13.57 -17.91 2.00
CA ASP A 392 14.46 -17.34 3.00
C ASP A 392 13.98 -15.94 3.42
N ALA A 393 13.22 -15.88 4.49
CA ALA A 393 12.69 -14.64 5.03
C ALA A 393 13.78 -13.68 5.58
N SER A 394 14.99 -14.19 5.85
CA SER A 394 16.13 -13.37 6.33
C SER A 394 16.67 -12.41 5.27
N LEU A 395 16.28 -12.59 4.01
CA LEU A 395 16.66 -11.70 2.91
C LEU A 395 16.00 -10.32 3.01
N VAL A 396 14.82 -10.22 3.61
CA VAL A 396 14.09 -8.96 3.79
C VAL A 396 14.81 -8.09 4.81
N LYS A 397 15.06 -6.82 4.46
CA LYS A 397 15.85 -5.87 5.27
C LYS A 397 15.07 -4.62 5.67
N GLY A 398 13.88 -4.41 5.14
CA GLY A 398 12.99 -3.34 5.53
C GLY A 398 11.55 -3.79 5.58
N SER A 399 10.78 -3.25 6.52
CA SER A 399 9.36 -3.50 6.66
C SER A 399 8.65 -2.31 7.29
N HIS A 400 7.33 -2.35 7.31
CA HIS A 400 6.45 -1.32 7.85
C HIS A 400 5.16 -1.98 8.36
N GLY A 401 4.18 -1.20 8.80
CA GLY A 401 2.87 -1.73 9.19
C GLY A 401 2.55 -1.56 10.67
N ALA A 402 3.56 -1.47 11.54
CA ALA A 402 3.37 -1.19 12.97
C ALA A 402 2.86 0.24 13.22
N PRO A 403 2.20 0.50 14.37
CA PRO A 403 1.81 1.86 14.76
C PRO A 403 3.03 2.79 14.89
N VAL A 404 2.85 4.06 14.52
CA VAL A 404 3.88 5.08 14.70
C VAL A 404 3.98 5.46 16.17
N THR A 405 5.09 5.12 16.79
CA THR A 405 5.40 5.47 18.20
C THR A 405 6.52 6.50 18.31
N GLU A 406 7.37 6.62 17.28
CA GLU A 406 8.51 7.52 17.24
C GLU A 406 8.50 8.44 16.02
N SER A 407 9.23 9.54 16.10
CA SER A 407 9.31 10.51 15.00
C SER A 407 9.97 9.95 13.74
N SER A 408 10.90 9.03 13.88
CA SER A 408 11.60 8.34 12.78
C SER A 408 10.67 7.47 11.92
N GLN A 409 9.54 7.04 12.49
CA GLN A 409 8.53 6.22 11.80
C GLN A 409 7.49 7.06 11.05
N ARG A 410 7.56 8.40 11.15
CA ARG A 410 6.64 9.29 10.43
C ARG A 410 7.02 9.39 8.97
N SER A 411 6.01 9.45 8.13
CA SER A 411 6.13 9.87 6.74
C SER A 411 6.07 11.40 6.63
N VAL A 412 5.94 11.93 5.42
CA VAL A 412 5.91 13.37 5.18
C VAL A 412 4.73 13.77 4.30
N LEU A 413 4.15 14.93 4.58
CA LEU A 413 3.25 15.65 3.69
C LEU A 413 3.97 16.88 3.18
N LEU A 414 3.99 17.06 1.86
CA LEU A 414 4.67 18.15 1.16
C LEU A 414 3.68 18.78 0.19
N ALA A 415 3.60 20.10 0.15
CA ALA A 415 2.74 20.85 -0.77
C ALA A 415 3.49 21.99 -1.44
N SER A 416 3.21 22.25 -2.72
CA SER A 416 3.80 23.35 -3.48
C SER A 416 3.33 24.74 -3.02
N HIS A 417 2.21 24.81 -2.30
CA HIS A 417 1.65 26.06 -1.76
C HIS A 417 1.46 25.91 -0.25
N ALA A 418 2.10 26.77 0.52
CA ALA A 418 2.11 26.68 1.99
C ALA A 418 0.72 26.79 2.63
N ASP A 419 -0.18 27.54 2.05
CA ASP A 419 -1.57 27.69 2.50
C ASP A 419 -2.39 26.42 2.43
N LEU A 420 -2.02 25.44 1.60
CA LEU A 420 -2.66 24.11 1.63
C LEU A 420 -2.46 23.39 2.96
N LEU A 421 -1.34 23.64 3.64
CA LEU A 421 -1.00 22.98 4.91
C LEU A 421 -1.28 23.86 6.15
N ALA A 422 -1.60 25.15 5.98
CA ALA A 422 -1.67 26.13 7.07
C ALA A 422 -2.68 25.77 8.18
N ASP A 423 -3.82 25.16 7.80
CA ASP A 423 -4.90 24.84 8.74
C ASP A 423 -4.89 23.36 9.19
N LEU A 424 -3.80 22.64 8.91
CA LEU A 424 -3.71 21.24 9.36
C LEU A 424 -3.34 21.15 10.84
N PRO A 425 -3.86 20.16 11.56
CA PRO A 425 -3.51 19.94 12.96
C PRO A 425 -2.06 19.54 13.13
N SER A 426 -1.52 19.71 14.34
CA SER A 426 -0.21 19.18 14.69
C SER A 426 -0.36 18.22 15.89
N PRO A 427 -0.01 16.94 15.74
CA PRO A 427 0.53 16.28 14.55
C PRO A 427 -0.50 16.13 13.44
N THR A 428 -0.05 16.29 12.18
CA THR A 428 -0.87 16.02 11.00
C THR A 428 -0.99 14.51 10.78
N ARG A 429 -2.19 14.05 10.45
CA ARG A 429 -2.50 12.65 10.15
C ARG A 429 -2.89 12.47 8.69
N ASP A 430 -2.75 11.27 8.17
CA ASP A 430 -3.22 10.92 6.82
C ASP A 430 -4.73 11.13 6.63
N SER A 431 -5.54 10.99 7.69
CA SER A 431 -6.98 11.34 7.69
C SER A 431 -7.27 12.82 7.42
N ASP A 432 -6.32 13.72 7.69
CA ASP A 432 -6.49 15.15 7.47
C ASP A 432 -6.39 15.52 5.98
N ILE A 433 -5.84 14.62 5.15
CA ILE A 433 -5.69 14.83 3.70
C ILE A 433 -7.05 14.97 3.01
N HIS A 434 -8.06 14.21 3.40
CA HIS A 434 -9.42 14.39 2.86
C HIS A 434 -9.94 15.82 3.08
N ALA A 435 -9.78 16.35 4.29
CA ALA A 435 -10.20 17.70 4.61
C ALA A 435 -9.37 18.75 3.84
N LEU A 436 -8.06 18.54 3.66
CA LEU A 436 -7.21 19.36 2.80
C LEU A 436 -7.76 19.39 1.36
N LEU A 437 -8.05 18.24 0.77
CA LEU A 437 -8.60 18.14 -0.58
C LEU A 437 -9.94 18.85 -0.69
N CYS A 438 -10.84 18.66 0.29
CA CYS A 438 -12.12 19.36 0.32
C CYS A 438 -11.92 20.89 0.32
N ARG A 439 -11.06 21.42 1.19
CA ARG A 439 -10.76 22.86 1.24
C ARG A 439 -10.16 23.37 -0.07
N ALA A 440 -9.21 22.61 -0.65
CA ALA A 440 -8.56 22.98 -1.90
C ALA A 440 -9.57 23.22 -3.03
N PHE A 441 -10.62 22.40 -3.11
CA PHE A 441 -11.69 22.52 -4.12
C PHE A 441 -12.93 23.28 -3.65
N GLY A 442 -12.88 23.95 -2.49
CA GLY A 442 -14.00 24.74 -1.95
C GLY A 442 -15.22 23.89 -1.56
N ILE A 443 -14.98 22.67 -1.08
CA ILE A 443 -15.99 21.76 -0.57
C ILE A 443 -15.93 21.81 0.97
N GLU A 444 -17.06 22.07 1.63
CA GLU A 444 -17.15 21.95 3.08
C GLU A 444 -17.05 20.48 3.50
N PRO A 445 -16.07 20.12 4.36
CA PRO A 445 -15.96 18.75 4.89
C PRO A 445 -17.25 18.37 5.63
N ARG A 446 -17.76 17.15 5.44
CA ARG A 446 -18.82 16.61 6.30
C ARG A 446 -18.23 16.32 7.69
N GLN A 447 -18.90 16.77 8.74
CA GLN A 447 -18.57 16.49 10.13
C GLN A 447 -18.73 15.00 10.46
#